data_9f345ab3f18bdd11be29d49371e81da5
#
_entry.id   9f345ab3f18bdd11be29d49371e81da5
#
_cell.length_a   1.000
_cell.length_b   1.000
_cell.length_c   1.000
_cell.angle_alpha   90.00
_cell.angle_beta   90.00
_cell.angle_gamma   90.00
#
_symmetry.space_group_name_H-M   'P 1'
#
loop_
_entity.id
_entity.type
_entity.pdbx_description
1 polymer ?
#
loop_
_entity_poly.entity_id
_entity_poly.type
_entity_poly.pdbx_seq_one_letter_code
_entity_poly.pdbx_strand_id
1 'polypeptide(L)'
;MKKTGKLLAALITALSLAMPVNAWADTKISSISLKIDSSIEAGDSSNDVEVTTSSRYCSVDDVEVTNEPSDEWKNGARPKIKVTLSSDGDAYFGTGINKSDISVSGNDANVTSVSRSGKYELTVNLTLEKLERDSDDYELDVTELNWDDYDGTASWEEPEDAKRYEVRL
;
A
#
# COMPACT_ATOMS: atom_id res chain seq x y z
N MET A 1 59.55 -54.85 -53.51
CA MET A 1 59.70 -54.09 -52.26
C MET A 1 58.34 -53.57 -51.89
N LYS A 2 57.66 -54.11 -50.87
CA LYS A 2 56.31 -53.73 -50.42
C LYS A 2 56.46 -52.73 -49.29
N LYS A 3 55.99 -51.51 -49.46
CA LYS A 3 55.85 -50.50 -48.34
C LYS A 3 54.43 -50.56 -47.77
N THR A 4 54.35 -51.07 -46.60
CA THR A 4 53.12 -51.07 -45.78
C THR A 4 52.98 -49.73 -45.10
N GLY A 5 51.96 -48.91 -45.55
CA GLY A 5 51.53 -47.70 -44.89
C GLY A 5 50.62 -48.03 -43.69
N LYS A 6 51.03 -47.63 -42.50
CA LYS A 6 50.20 -47.74 -41.29
C LYS A 6 49.20 -46.54 -41.25
N LEU A 7 47.92 -46.87 -41.37
CA LEU A 7 46.84 -45.89 -41.07
C LEU A 7 46.74 -45.71 -39.56
N LEU A 8 47.01 -44.52 -39.10
CA LEU A 8 46.75 -44.08 -37.72
C LEU A 8 45.33 -43.54 -37.66
N ALA A 9 44.39 -44.30 -37.11
CA ALA A 9 43.05 -43.83 -36.84
C ALA A 9 43.08 -42.99 -35.57
N ALA A 10 42.96 -41.68 -35.69
CA ALA A 10 42.78 -40.77 -34.55
C ALA A 10 41.33 -40.85 -34.06
N LEU A 11 41.10 -41.46 -32.91
CA LEU A 11 39.82 -41.47 -32.22
C LEU A 11 39.62 -40.13 -31.52
N ILE A 12 38.86 -39.24 -32.12
CA ILE A 12 38.43 -37.98 -31.48
C ILE A 12 37.26 -38.31 -30.56
N THR A 13 37.54 -38.50 -29.27
CA THR A 13 36.53 -38.55 -28.22
C THR A 13 36.04 -37.14 -27.95
N ALA A 14 34.90 -36.75 -28.52
CA ALA A 14 34.20 -35.53 -28.18
C ALA A 14 33.64 -35.66 -26.74
N LEU A 15 34.37 -35.12 -25.78
CA LEU A 15 33.90 -34.98 -24.41
C LEU A 15 32.86 -33.84 -24.40
N SER A 16 31.59 -34.16 -24.58
CA SER A 16 30.50 -33.22 -24.35
C SER A 16 30.45 -32.90 -22.88
N LEU A 17 31.02 -31.75 -22.50
CA LEU A 17 30.79 -31.08 -21.23
C LEU A 17 29.29 -30.71 -21.19
N ALA A 18 28.47 -31.58 -20.62
CA ALA A 18 27.15 -31.21 -20.17
C ALA A 18 27.33 -30.19 -19.02
N MET A 19 27.34 -28.88 -19.37
CA MET A 19 27.21 -27.85 -18.36
C MET A 19 25.85 -28.08 -17.70
N PRO A 20 25.78 -28.19 -16.37
CA PRO A 20 24.48 -28.17 -15.72
C PRO A 20 23.84 -26.84 -16.07
N VAL A 21 22.81 -26.87 -16.89
CA VAL A 21 21.89 -25.76 -17.01
C VAL A 21 21.27 -25.69 -15.62
N ASN A 22 21.75 -24.75 -14.79
CA ASN A 22 21.06 -24.41 -13.58
C ASN A 22 19.72 -23.86 -14.04
N ALA A 23 18.71 -24.71 -14.09
CA ALA A 23 17.33 -24.29 -14.19
C ALA A 23 17.07 -23.49 -12.92
N TRP A 24 17.17 -22.17 -13.01
CA TRP A 24 16.76 -21.27 -11.96
C TRP A 24 15.27 -21.51 -11.80
N ALA A 25 14.90 -22.24 -10.76
CA ALA A 25 13.49 -22.42 -10.45
C ALA A 25 12.96 -21.06 -10.01
N ASP A 26 11.98 -20.54 -10.74
CA ASP A 26 11.30 -19.30 -10.37
C ASP A 26 10.89 -19.36 -8.89
N THR A 27 11.24 -18.34 -8.13
CA THR A 27 10.91 -18.26 -6.71
C THR A 27 9.44 -17.93 -6.54
N LYS A 28 8.70 -18.78 -5.84
CA LYS A 28 7.30 -18.53 -5.54
C LYS A 28 7.16 -17.57 -4.37
N ILE A 29 6.51 -16.42 -4.61
CA ILE A 29 6.09 -15.47 -3.57
C ILE A 29 4.77 -15.98 -2.98
N SER A 30 4.75 -16.26 -1.69
CA SER A 30 3.58 -16.77 -0.96
C SER A 30 3.11 -15.85 0.16
N SER A 31 3.89 -14.82 0.51
CA SER A 31 3.54 -13.81 1.50
C SER A 31 4.20 -12.48 1.14
N ILE A 32 3.56 -11.38 1.54
CA ILE A 32 4.02 -10.02 1.26
C ILE A 32 3.86 -9.17 2.51
N SER A 33 4.85 -8.32 2.78
CA SER A 33 4.80 -7.33 3.85
C SER A 33 4.76 -5.94 3.25
N LEU A 34 3.69 -5.20 3.54
CA LEU A 34 3.50 -3.82 3.13
C LEU A 34 3.66 -2.90 4.35
N LYS A 35 4.33 -1.79 4.15
CA LYS A 35 4.33 -0.67 5.08
C LYS A 35 3.58 0.49 4.42
N ILE A 36 2.57 1.01 5.11
CA ILE A 36 1.76 2.15 4.68
C ILE A 36 2.19 3.36 5.49
N ASP A 37 2.38 4.47 4.79
CA ASP A 37 2.62 5.80 5.37
C ASP A 37 1.64 6.77 4.70
N SER A 38 0.65 7.25 5.45
CA SER A 38 -0.44 8.08 4.94
C SER A 38 -0.50 9.37 5.74
N SER A 39 -0.56 10.49 5.04
CA SER A 39 -0.83 11.83 5.62
C SER A 39 -2.27 12.30 5.40
N ILE A 40 -3.18 11.40 5.06
CA ILE A 40 -4.59 11.74 4.87
C ILE A 40 -5.24 11.99 6.23
N GLU A 41 -5.81 13.19 6.41
CA GLU A 41 -6.49 13.63 7.62
C GLU A 41 -7.92 14.13 7.33
N ALA A 42 -8.79 14.12 8.33
CA ALA A 42 -10.13 14.66 8.18
C ALA A 42 -10.08 16.20 8.15
N GLY A 43 -10.70 16.80 7.13
CA GLY A 43 -10.65 18.23 6.86
C GLY A 43 -9.58 18.64 5.86
N ASP A 44 -8.73 17.69 5.42
CA ASP A 44 -7.73 17.95 4.39
C ASP A 44 -8.19 17.42 3.02
N SER A 45 -7.67 18.00 1.96
CA SER A 45 -7.82 17.54 0.57
C SER A 45 -6.65 16.68 0.09
N SER A 46 -5.63 16.45 0.92
CA SER A 46 -4.49 15.60 0.59
C SER A 46 -4.91 14.14 0.40
N ASN A 47 -4.33 13.50 -0.62
CA ASN A 47 -4.48 12.07 -0.90
C ASN A 47 -3.13 11.36 -0.83
N ASP A 48 -2.18 11.91 -0.09
CA ASP A 48 -0.81 11.41 -0.04
C ASP A 48 -0.72 10.11 0.76
N VAL A 49 -0.41 9.03 0.04
CA VAL A 49 -0.16 7.70 0.60
C VAL A 49 1.07 7.11 -0.04
N GLU A 50 2.04 6.75 0.76
CA GLU A 50 3.19 5.98 0.34
C GLU A 50 3.05 4.53 0.83
N VAL A 51 3.29 3.58 -0.06
CA VAL A 51 3.34 2.16 0.29
C VAL A 51 4.67 1.58 -0.15
N THR A 52 5.34 0.93 0.78
CA THR A 52 6.59 0.23 0.52
C THR A 52 6.48 -1.25 0.86
N THR A 53 7.34 -2.08 0.29
CA THR A 53 7.42 -3.49 0.63
C THR A 53 8.83 -3.87 1.09
N SER A 54 8.90 -4.71 2.12
CA SER A 54 10.16 -5.35 2.53
C SER A 54 10.36 -6.73 1.89
N SER A 55 9.43 -7.16 1.06
CA SER A 55 9.48 -8.44 0.35
C SER A 55 10.55 -8.40 -0.75
N ARG A 56 11.49 -9.34 -0.69
CA ARG A 56 12.73 -9.32 -1.48
C ARG A 56 12.52 -9.46 -3.00
N TYR A 57 11.42 -10.09 -3.40
CA TYR A 57 11.20 -10.52 -4.78
C TYR A 57 10.05 -9.79 -5.47
N CYS A 58 9.59 -8.69 -4.90
CA CYS A 58 8.58 -7.83 -5.52
C CYS A 58 8.79 -6.37 -5.12
N SER A 59 8.29 -5.49 -5.95
CA SER A 59 8.25 -4.03 -5.76
C SER A 59 6.82 -3.52 -5.82
N VAL A 60 6.60 -2.35 -5.22
CA VAL A 60 5.38 -1.57 -5.42
C VAL A 60 5.55 -0.74 -6.68
N ASP A 61 4.65 -0.93 -7.65
CA ASP A 61 4.68 -0.20 -8.92
C ASP A 61 3.76 1.02 -8.90
N ASP A 62 2.61 0.89 -8.24
CA ASP A 62 1.59 1.93 -8.22
C ASP A 62 0.77 1.91 -6.94
N VAL A 63 0.37 3.10 -6.47
CA VAL A 63 -0.52 3.31 -5.32
C VAL A 63 -1.57 4.33 -5.72
N GLU A 64 -2.84 3.95 -5.64
CA GLU A 64 -3.98 4.77 -6.03
C GLU A 64 -4.98 4.87 -4.87
N VAL A 65 -5.39 6.09 -4.50
CA VAL A 65 -6.53 6.31 -3.63
C VAL A 65 -7.81 6.22 -4.48
N THR A 66 -8.65 5.22 -4.23
CA THR A 66 -9.76 4.87 -5.14
C THR A 66 -11.09 5.56 -4.81
N ASN A 67 -11.16 6.23 -3.68
CA ASN A 67 -12.37 6.94 -3.23
C ASN A 67 -12.06 8.37 -2.78
N GLU A 68 -11.19 9.05 -3.54
CA GLU A 68 -10.86 10.44 -3.32
C GLU A 68 -12.12 11.31 -3.21
N PRO A 69 -12.20 12.19 -2.21
CA PRO A 69 -13.31 13.14 -2.11
C PRO A 69 -13.19 14.21 -3.20
N SER A 70 -14.30 14.85 -3.54
CA SER A 70 -14.29 15.97 -4.49
C SER A 70 -13.76 17.28 -3.89
N ASP A 71 -13.61 17.34 -2.59
CA ASP A 71 -13.23 18.55 -1.84
C ASP A 71 -12.28 18.11 -0.69
N GLU A 72 -12.79 17.86 0.48
CA GLU A 72 -12.02 17.45 1.66
C GLU A 72 -12.49 16.12 2.23
N TRP A 73 -11.60 15.42 2.93
CA TRP A 73 -11.92 14.20 3.66
C TRP A 73 -12.80 14.53 4.86
N LYS A 74 -13.96 13.89 4.92
CA LYS A 74 -14.88 14.08 6.04
C LYS A 74 -14.49 13.27 7.25
N ASN A 75 -14.75 13.82 8.43
CA ASN A 75 -14.64 13.05 9.67
C ASN A 75 -15.47 11.77 9.57
N GLY A 76 -14.84 10.64 9.90
CA GLY A 76 -15.44 9.32 9.78
C GLY A 76 -15.25 8.64 8.43
N ALA A 77 -14.66 9.30 7.45
CA ALA A 77 -14.31 8.68 6.18
C ALA A 77 -13.26 7.58 6.35
N ARG A 78 -13.26 6.64 5.42
CA ARG A 78 -12.26 5.56 5.34
C ARG A 78 -11.62 5.58 3.96
N PRO A 79 -10.39 6.07 3.81
CA PRO A 79 -9.69 6.03 2.54
C PRO A 79 -9.50 4.58 2.05
N LYS A 80 -9.67 4.39 0.76
CA LYS A 80 -9.45 3.10 0.11
C LYS A 80 -8.30 3.23 -0.85
N ILE A 81 -7.32 2.34 -0.72
CA ILE A 81 -6.14 2.33 -1.56
C ILE A 81 -6.05 1.04 -2.36
N LYS A 82 -5.57 1.17 -3.56
CA LYS A 82 -5.23 0.08 -4.46
C LYS A 82 -3.73 0.11 -4.68
N VAL A 83 -3.07 -0.99 -4.35
CA VAL A 83 -1.62 -1.16 -4.50
C VAL A 83 -1.37 -2.18 -5.59
N THR A 84 -0.60 -1.81 -6.60
CA THR A 84 -0.13 -2.72 -7.64
C THR A 84 1.32 -3.09 -7.37
N LEU A 85 1.58 -4.38 -7.39
CA LEU A 85 2.90 -4.97 -7.13
C LEU A 85 3.34 -5.75 -8.36
N SER A 86 4.61 -5.65 -8.71
CA SER A 86 5.27 -6.53 -9.67
C SER A 86 6.30 -7.43 -8.99
N SER A 87 6.47 -8.63 -9.51
CA SER A 87 7.55 -9.52 -9.08
C SER A 87 8.78 -9.34 -9.95
N ASP A 88 9.96 -9.54 -9.35
CA ASP A 88 11.22 -9.59 -10.09
C ASP A 88 11.23 -10.79 -11.06
N GLY A 89 12.00 -10.69 -12.16
CA GLY A 89 12.00 -11.66 -13.26
C GLY A 89 12.25 -13.12 -12.88
N ASP A 90 12.87 -13.37 -11.73
CA ASP A 90 13.17 -14.70 -11.19
C ASP A 90 12.16 -15.17 -10.13
N ALA A 91 11.04 -14.45 -9.98
CA ALA A 91 10.00 -14.75 -9.00
C ALA A 91 8.60 -14.60 -9.59
N TYR A 92 7.61 -15.21 -8.94
CA TYR A 92 6.20 -15.11 -9.34
C TYR A 92 5.28 -15.18 -8.13
N PHE A 93 4.13 -14.52 -8.21
CA PHE A 93 3.09 -14.61 -7.20
C PHE A 93 2.37 -15.96 -7.27
N GLY A 94 2.28 -16.64 -6.13
CA GLY A 94 1.58 -17.92 -6.04
C GLY A 94 0.09 -17.84 -6.38
N THR A 95 -0.47 -18.89 -6.99
CA THR A 95 -1.89 -18.93 -7.37
C THR A 95 -2.85 -18.90 -6.18
N GLY A 96 -2.38 -19.26 -5.00
CA GLY A 96 -3.20 -19.30 -3.77
C GLY A 96 -3.01 -18.10 -2.86
N ILE A 97 -2.24 -17.07 -3.29
CA ILE A 97 -2.04 -15.87 -2.48
C ILE A 97 -3.38 -15.16 -2.22
N ASN A 98 -3.61 -14.82 -0.98
CA ASN A 98 -4.88 -14.25 -0.51
C ASN A 98 -4.64 -13.22 0.62
N LYS A 99 -5.71 -12.69 1.20
CA LYS A 99 -5.62 -11.62 2.21
C LYS A 99 -4.79 -11.97 3.44
N SER A 100 -4.83 -13.22 3.88
CA SER A 100 -4.08 -13.66 5.07
C SER A 100 -2.56 -13.76 4.84
N ASP A 101 -2.14 -13.71 3.58
CA ASP A 101 -0.74 -13.75 3.19
C ASP A 101 -0.11 -12.35 3.05
N ILE A 102 -0.93 -11.30 3.25
CA ILE A 102 -0.50 -9.91 3.23
C ILE A 102 -0.43 -9.39 4.66
N SER A 103 0.73 -9.04 5.13
CA SER A 103 0.93 -8.34 6.38
C SER A 103 1.06 -6.83 6.14
N VAL A 104 0.39 -6.04 6.97
CA VAL A 104 0.39 -4.58 6.89
C VAL A 104 1.00 -4.01 8.16
N SER A 105 1.78 -2.95 8.01
CA SER A 105 2.41 -2.18 9.10
C SER A 105 2.40 -0.68 8.75
N GLY A 106 2.76 0.17 9.71
CA GLY A 106 2.65 1.62 9.60
C GLY A 106 1.24 2.09 9.98
N ASN A 107 0.57 2.85 9.11
CA ASN A 107 -0.84 3.19 9.35
C ASN A 107 -1.72 1.93 9.29
N ASP A 108 -2.65 1.84 10.23
CA ASP A 108 -3.55 0.71 10.32
C ASP A 108 -4.47 0.63 9.09
N ALA A 109 -4.48 -0.54 8.47
CA ALA A 109 -5.30 -0.79 7.30
C ALA A 109 -5.75 -2.24 7.23
N ASN A 110 -6.94 -2.43 6.66
CA ASN A 110 -7.53 -3.75 6.44
C ASN A 110 -7.41 -4.15 4.97
N VAL A 111 -6.82 -5.32 4.69
CA VAL A 111 -6.80 -5.89 3.34
C VAL A 111 -8.20 -6.35 2.96
N THR A 112 -8.80 -5.72 1.96
CA THR A 112 -10.17 -6.01 1.51
C THR A 112 -10.21 -7.05 0.42
N SER A 113 -9.26 -7.01 -0.53
CA SER A 113 -9.12 -8.03 -1.56
C SER A 113 -7.69 -8.14 -2.06
N VAL A 114 -7.37 -9.31 -2.61
CA VAL A 114 -6.12 -9.59 -3.31
C VAL A 114 -6.49 -10.26 -4.63
N SER A 115 -5.97 -9.76 -5.73
CA SER A 115 -6.17 -10.33 -7.06
C SER A 115 -4.85 -10.36 -7.82
N ARG A 116 -4.67 -11.41 -8.62
CA ARG A 116 -3.47 -11.62 -9.41
C ARG A 116 -3.76 -11.47 -10.89
N SER A 117 -2.98 -10.64 -11.57
CA SER A 117 -3.00 -10.50 -13.02
C SER A 117 -1.79 -11.22 -13.62
N GLY A 118 -2.03 -12.42 -14.16
CA GLY A 118 -0.92 -13.28 -14.64
C GLY A 118 -0.06 -13.86 -13.51
N LYS A 119 1.25 -14.01 -13.76
CA LYS A 119 2.21 -14.55 -12.81
C LYS A 119 2.94 -13.45 -12.01
N TYR A 120 3.08 -12.29 -12.60
CA TYR A 120 4.07 -11.30 -12.20
C TYR A 120 3.45 -10.01 -11.64
N GLU A 121 2.13 -9.92 -11.63
CA GLU A 121 1.40 -8.77 -11.13
C GLU A 121 0.38 -9.18 -10.07
N LEU A 122 0.32 -8.43 -8.99
CA LEU A 122 -0.63 -8.58 -7.90
C LEU A 122 -1.24 -7.24 -7.53
N THR A 123 -2.54 -7.19 -7.41
CA THR A 123 -3.27 -6.03 -6.90
C THR A 123 -3.77 -6.33 -5.49
N VAL A 124 -3.47 -5.44 -4.56
CA VAL A 124 -3.95 -5.48 -3.17
C VAL A 124 -4.82 -4.26 -2.92
N ASN A 125 -6.08 -4.48 -2.56
CA ASN A 125 -6.96 -3.39 -2.13
C ASN A 125 -7.03 -3.37 -0.61
N LEU A 126 -6.87 -2.17 -0.04
CA LEU A 126 -6.90 -1.94 1.39
C LEU A 126 -7.90 -0.81 1.72
N THR A 127 -8.36 -0.82 2.96
CA THR A 127 -9.12 0.29 3.54
C THR A 127 -8.39 0.73 4.78
N LEU A 128 -8.01 2.01 4.84
CA LEU A 128 -7.38 2.62 5.99
C LEU A 128 -8.37 2.72 7.16
N GLU A 129 -7.86 3.01 8.34
CA GLU A 129 -8.70 3.32 9.48
C GLU A 129 -9.59 4.54 9.22
N LYS A 130 -10.55 4.67 10.07
CA LYS A 130 -11.48 5.80 10.07
C LYS A 130 -10.71 7.07 10.41
N LEU A 131 -10.82 8.07 9.55
CA LEU A 131 -10.27 9.38 9.82
C LEU A 131 -11.04 10.04 10.98
N GLU A 132 -10.31 10.54 11.93
CA GLU A 132 -10.86 11.32 13.02
C GLU A 132 -10.25 12.71 12.95
N ARG A 133 -11.09 13.74 13.07
CA ARG A 133 -10.58 15.09 13.21
C ARG A 133 -10.07 15.23 14.64
N ASP A 134 -8.86 15.72 14.81
CA ASP A 134 -8.32 15.98 16.14
C ASP A 134 -9.26 16.95 16.88
N SER A 135 -9.50 16.66 18.15
CA SER A 135 -10.36 17.50 18.99
C SER A 135 -9.79 18.93 19.16
N ASP A 136 -8.51 19.08 18.92
CA ASP A 136 -7.81 20.36 19.03
C ASP A 136 -7.99 21.25 17.78
N ASP A 137 -8.44 20.69 16.65
CA ASP A 137 -8.81 21.43 15.43
C ASP A 137 -10.19 22.11 15.52
N TYR A 138 -10.93 21.86 16.59
CA TYR A 138 -12.15 22.60 16.89
C TYR A 138 -11.83 23.84 17.73
N GLU A 139 -10.92 24.68 17.29
CA GLU A 139 -10.90 26.05 17.76
C GLU A 139 -12.14 26.76 17.18
N LEU A 140 -13.26 26.62 17.89
CA LEU A 140 -14.45 27.40 17.59
C LEU A 140 -14.10 28.87 17.85
N ASP A 141 -13.85 29.59 16.78
CA ASP A 141 -13.72 31.06 16.87
C ASP A 141 -15.08 31.62 17.23
N VAL A 142 -15.30 31.76 18.54
CA VAL A 142 -16.51 32.40 19.07
C VAL A 142 -16.34 33.89 18.89
N THR A 143 -16.83 34.39 17.78
CA THR A 143 -16.87 35.83 17.49
C THR A 143 -18.05 36.47 18.18
N GLU A 144 -17.93 37.80 18.49
CA GLU A 144 -18.99 38.62 19.06
C GLU A 144 -19.54 38.11 20.41
N LEU A 145 -18.71 37.45 21.23
CA LEU A 145 -19.13 37.15 22.61
C LEU A 145 -19.42 38.43 23.37
N ASN A 146 -20.67 38.62 23.69
CA ASN A 146 -21.16 39.75 24.48
C ASN A 146 -21.79 39.26 25.78
N TRP A 147 -21.42 39.87 26.89
CA TRP A 147 -21.99 39.59 28.21
C TRP A 147 -22.86 40.75 28.67
N ASP A 148 -24.10 40.48 29.02
CA ASP A 148 -25.00 41.46 29.63
C ASP A 148 -24.97 41.29 31.14
N ASP A 149 -24.35 42.24 31.83
CA ASP A 149 -24.23 42.23 33.29
C ASP A 149 -25.54 42.51 34.03
N TYR A 150 -26.53 43.05 33.31
CA TYR A 150 -27.80 43.44 33.92
C TYR A 150 -28.74 42.23 34.12
N ASP A 151 -28.83 41.38 33.14
CA ASP A 151 -29.69 40.19 33.21
C ASP A 151 -28.89 38.87 33.28
N GLY A 152 -27.55 38.94 33.26
CA GLY A 152 -26.66 37.77 33.36
C GLY A 152 -26.68 36.86 32.15
N THR A 153 -26.99 37.43 30.97
CA THR A 153 -27.03 36.67 29.71
C THR A 153 -25.76 36.84 28.90
N ALA A 154 -25.35 35.76 28.21
CA ALA A 154 -24.29 35.78 27.22
C ALA A 154 -24.89 35.54 25.82
N SER A 155 -24.44 36.30 24.84
CA SER A 155 -24.77 36.11 23.45
C SER A 155 -23.52 36.03 22.61
N TRP A 156 -23.54 35.20 21.58
CA TRP A 156 -22.44 35.01 20.64
C TRP A 156 -23.00 34.69 19.25
N GLU A 157 -22.22 34.89 18.24
CA GLU A 157 -22.52 34.41 16.90
C GLU A 157 -22.36 32.88 16.84
N GLU A 158 -23.37 32.21 16.28
CA GLU A 158 -23.36 30.73 16.18
C GLU A 158 -22.33 30.29 15.16
N PRO A 159 -21.26 29.55 15.56
CA PRO A 159 -20.36 28.98 14.61
C PRO A 159 -21.04 27.92 13.73
N GLU A 160 -20.77 27.90 12.42
CA GLU A 160 -21.47 27.07 11.43
C GLU A 160 -21.48 25.57 11.74
N ASP A 161 -20.47 25.08 12.45
CA ASP A 161 -20.29 23.64 12.74
C ASP A 161 -20.64 23.23 14.17
N ALA A 162 -21.08 24.13 15.02
CA ALA A 162 -21.40 23.84 16.41
C ALA A 162 -22.73 23.08 16.54
N LYS A 163 -22.65 21.84 17.05
CA LYS A 163 -23.85 21.00 17.31
C LYS A 163 -24.39 21.14 18.74
N ARG A 164 -23.60 21.67 19.64
CA ARG A 164 -23.93 21.80 21.06
C ARG A 164 -23.01 22.80 21.74
N TYR A 165 -23.59 23.58 22.64
CA TYR A 165 -22.87 24.52 23.50
C TYR A 165 -22.96 24.08 24.95
N GLU A 166 -21.87 24.20 25.69
CA GLU A 166 -21.84 24.00 27.13
C GLU A 166 -21.20 25.23 27.76
N VAL A 167 -21.98 26.02 28.49
CA VAL A 167 -21.49 27.17 29.25
C VAL A 167 -21.24 26.72 30.69
N ARG A 168 -20.02 26.85 31.18
CA ARG A 168 -19.64 26.62 32.57
C ARG A 168 -19.29 27.94 33.21
N LEU A 169 -20.00 28.26 34.30
CA LEU A 169 -19.75 29.42 35.14
C LEU A 169 -18.80 29.03 36.28
#